data_5bde88c1f49ccb51415b60fbc2f1518a
#
_entry.id   5bde88c1f49ccb51415b60fbc2f1518a
#
_cell.length_a   1.000
_cell.length_b   1.000
_cell.length_c   1.000
_cell.angle_alpha   90.00
_cell.angle_beta   90.00
_cell.angle_gamma   90.00
#
_symmetry.space_group_name_H-M   'P 1'
#
loop_
_entity.id
_entity.type
_entity.pdbx_description
1 polymer ?
#
loop_
_entity_poly.entity_id
_entity_poly.type
_entity_poly.pdbx_seq_one_letter_code
_entity_poly.pdbx_strand_id
1 'polypeptide(L)'
;VARNIVGTQSTFFGGVSPLFRGKGHDILGPAVTLQYAPQRPDLMPTGEYAKVGDQNHRIAVNITEEGYVLVVQADGNTRSGVLGGNMLLALQQNRKAAGLVVHGVIRDYAEAATQDFPIWTQDSKTTTDYDSQHDIAPLAVNGRISIAGNTVMPGDWIRADDDGVCFF
;
A
#
# COMPACT_ATOMS: atom_id res chain seq x y z
N VAL A 1 14.84 -13.81 13.81
CA VAL A 1 16.09 -13.09 14.16
C VAL A 1 15.80 -11.61 14.34
N ALA A 2 15.20 -10.91 13.35
CA ALA A 2 14.86 -9.49 13.44
C ALA A 2 14.01 -9.13 14.67
N ARG A 3 12.97 -9.93 14.96
CA ARG A 3 12.12 -9.77 16.15
C ARG A 3 12.90 -9.66 17.46
N ASN A 4 13.93 -10.50 17.63
CA ASN A 4 14.73 -10.49 18.85
C ASN A 4 15.64 -9.26 18.93
N ILE A 5 16.04 -8.71 17.79
CA ILE A 5 16.91 -7.52 17.72
C ILE A 5 16.11 -6.26 18.06
N VAL A 6 14.92 -6.11 17.47
CA VAL A 6 14.08 -4.88 17.64
C VAL A 6 13.12 -4.97 18.82
N GLY A 7 12.99 -6.13 19.47
CA GLY A 7 12.14 -6.30 20.66
C GLY A 7 10.64 -6.27 20.40
N THR A 8 10.20 -6.38 19.14
CA THR A 8 8.78 -6.39 18.80
C THR A 8 8.14 -7.74 19.08
N GLN A 9 6.87 -7.76 19.50
CA GLN A 9 6.15 -9.00 19.76
C GLN A 9 5.64 -9.67 18.48
N SER A 10 5.34 -8.89 17.44
CA SER A 10 4.93 -9.39 16.13
C SER A 10 5.57 -8.52 15.05
N THR A 11 6.05 -9.16 14.00
CA THR A 11 6.64 -8.52 12.82
C THR A 11 5.96 -8.98 11.53
N PHE A 12 4.87 -9.74 11.63
CA PHE A 12 4.15 -10.32 10.50
C PHE A 12 2.80 -9.64 10.29
N PHE A 13 2.49 -9.31 9.04
CA PHE A 13 1.20 -8.74 8.67
C PHE A 13 0.19 -9.85 8.37
N GLY A 14 -0.63 -10.20 9.36
CA GLY A 14 -1.70 -11.18 9.17
C GLY A 14 -2.71 -10.69 8.12
N GLY A 15 -3.19 -11.62 7.28
CA GLY A 15 -4.20 -11.34 6.27
C GLY A 15 -3.73 -10.58 5.03
N VAL A 16 -2.44 -10.26 4.92
CA VAL A 16 -1.86 -9.66 3.72
C VAL A 16 -1.07 -10.72 2.95
N SER A 17 -1.36 -10.91 1.67
CA SER A 17 -0.78 -11.95 0.84
C SER A 17 -0.47 -11.43 -0.58
N PRO A 18 0.44 -12.10 -1.31
CA PRO A 18 0.76 -11.69 -2.67
C PRO A 18 -0.47 -11.73 -3.58
N LEU A 19 -0.70 -10.63 -4.31
CA LEU A 19 -1.80 -10.53 -5.29
C LEU A 19 -1.59 -11.49 -6.45
N PHE A 20 -0.35 -11.65 -6.90
CA PHE A 20 0.05 -12.54 -8.00
C PHE A 20 0.99 -13.62 -7.46
N ARG A 21 0.41 -14.72 -6.98
CA ARG A 21 1.18 -15.86 -6.45
C ARG A 21 1.99 -16.56 -7.52
N GLY A 22 3.14 -17.11 -7.12
CA GLY A 22 3.98 -17.95 -7.99
C GLY A 22 4.80 -17.17 -9.02
N LYS A 23 4.83 -15.85 -8.93
CA LYS A 23 5.74 -15.02 -9.74
C LYS A 23 7.15 -14.91 -9.16
N GLY A 24 7.37 -15.45 -7.96
CA GLY A 24 8.68 -15.40 -7.28
C GLY A 24 9.07 -13.98 -6.86
N HIS A 25 8.09 -13.12 -6.62
CA HIS A 25 8.35 -11.79 -6.12
C HIS A 25 8.92 -11.86 -4.71
N ASP A 26 10.04 -11.18 -4.52
CA ASP A 26 10.80 -11.12 -3.30
C ASP A 26 11.30 -9.69 -3.13
N ILE A 27 10.83 -8.98 -2.11
CA ILE A 27 11.20 -7.59 -1.88
C ILE A 27 11.80 -7.39 -0.49
N LEU A 28 12.72 -6.43 -0.43
CA LEU A 28 13.28 -5.90 0.80
C LEU A 28 13.56 -4.42 0.60
N GLY A 29 12.95 -3.56 1.40
CA GLY A 29 13.17 -2.13 1.28
C GLY A 29 12.53 -1.32 2.40
N PRO A 30 12.96 -0.06 2.61
CA PRO A 30 12.38 0.81 3.62
C PRO A 30 10.98 1.28 3.21
N ALA A 31 10.12 1.47 4.22
CA ALA A 31 8.73 1.86 4.03
C ALA A 31 8.56 3.36 3.76
N VAL A 32 7.80 3.70 2.75
CA VAL A 32 7.01 4.93 2.68
C VAL A 32 5.59 4.58 3.11
N THR A 33 4.99 5.34 4.02
CA THR A 33 3.67 5.02 4.56
C THR A 33 2.59 5.95 4.05
N LEU A 34 1.41 5.38 3.77
CA LEU A 34 0.20 6.11 3.37
C LEU A 34 -0.99 5.61 4.19
N GLN A 35 -1.71 6.53 4.80
CA GLN A 35 -2.92 6.24 5.57
C GLN A 35 -4.16 6.67 4.80
N TYR A 36 -5.12 5.75 4.68
CA TYR A 36 -6.50 6.05 4.33
C TYR A 36 -7.40 5.99 5.56
N ALA A 37 -8.50 6.74 5.51
CA ALA A 37 -9.57 6.70 6.50
C ALA A 37 -10.93 6.73 5.80
N PRO A 38 -12.02 6.33 6.47
CA PRO A 38 -13.37 6.47 5.93
C PRO A 38 -13.66 7.92 5.50
N GLN A 39 -14.28 8.05 4.34
CA GLN A 39 -14.65 9.36 3.79
C GLN A 39 -15.62 10.09 4.74
N ARG A 40 -15.38 11.35 4.95
CA ARG A 40 -16.22 12.29 5.71
C ARG A 40 -16.57 13.47 4.78
N PRO A 41 -17.66 13.37 3.99
CA PRO A 41 -18.04 14.42 3.04
C PRO A 41 -18.29 15.79 3.68
N ASP A 42 -18.63 15.80 4.98
CA ASP A 42 -18.81 17.01 5.78
C ASP A 42 -17.49 17.69 6.15
N LEU A 43 -16.38 16.94 6.18
CA LEU A 43 -15.03 17.44 6.50
C LEU A 43 -14.12 17.49 5.27
N MET A 44 -14.39 16.62 4.30
CA MET A 44 -13.61 16.47 3.07
C MET A 44 -14.59 16.54 1.90
N PRO A 45 -14.92 17.74 1.39
CA PRO A 45 -15.88 17.91 0.30
C PRO A 45 -15.51 17.04 -0.90
N THR A 46 -16.45 16.24 -1.37
CA THR A 46 -16.31 15.48 -2.61
C THR A 46 -16.37 16.44 -3.80
N GLY A 47 -15.40 16.38 -4.70
CA GLY A 47 -15.47 17.08 -5.99
C GLY A 47 -14.55 18.28 -6.19
N GLU A 48 -14.12 18.98 -5.15
CA GLU A 48 -13.02 19.93 -5.24
C GLU A 48 -11.77 19.33 -4.59
N TYR A 49 -11.15 18.43 -5.33
CA TYR A 49 -9.84 17.98 -4.92
C TYR A 49 -8.84 19.13 -5.05
N ALA A 50 -7.96 19.22 -4.08
CA ALA A 50 -6.66 19.84 -4.26
C ALA A 50 -6.12 19.52 -5.66
N LYS A 51 -5.37 20.42 -6.26
CA LYS A 51 -4.75 20.20 -7.58
C LYS A 51 -4.26 18.76 -7.65
N VAL A 52 -4.47 18.10 -8.77
CA VAL A 52 -4.22 16.65 -8.95
C VAL A 52 -2.88 16.17 -8.35
N GLY A 53 -1.86 17.04 -8.33
CA GLY A 53 -0.55 16.73 -7.72
C GLY A 53 -0.50 16.79 -6.19
N ASP A 54 -1.47 17.44 -5.55
CA ASP A 54 -1.49 17.67 -4.10
C ASP A 54 -2.30 16.62 -3.33
N GLN A 55 -2.81 15.61 -4.03
CA GLN A 55 -3.52 14.50 -3.41
C GLN A 55 -2.54 13.57 -2.68
N ASN A 56 -2.82 13.25 -1.43
CA ASN A 56 -1.90 12.49 -0.57
C ASN A 56 -1.42 11.16 -1.18
N HIS A 57 -2.28 10.43 -1.90
CA HIS A 57 -1.85 9.19 -2.57
C HIS A 57 -0.84 9.45 -3.70
N ARG A 58 -0.97 10.57 -4.42
CA ARG A 58 0.01 10.98 -5.45
C ARG A 58 1.31 11.46 -4.82
N ILE A 59 1.22 12.19 -3.71
CA ILE A 59 2.40 12.58 -2.94
C ILE A 59 3.15 11.32 -2.47
N ALA A 60 2.45 10.35 -1.88
CA ALA A 60 3.06 9.10 -1.43
C ALA A 60 3.79 8.37 -2.57
N VAL A 61 3.15 8.22 -3.74
CA VAL A 61 3.80 7.64 -4.91
C VAL A 61 5.04 8.45 -5.33
N ASN A 62 4.93 9.78 -5.34
CA ASN A 62 6.03 10.64 -5.79
C ASN A 62 7.25 10.64 -4.86
N ILE A 63 7.07 10.43 -3.57
CA ILE A 63 8.18 10.37 -2.60
C ILE A 63 8.71 8.95 -2.38
N THR A 64 8.05 7.92 -2.93
CA THR A 64 8.57 6.56 -2.89
C THR A 64 9.77 6.46 -3.83
N GLU A 65 10.96 6.36 -3.29
CA GLU A 65 12.22 6.31 -4.02
C GLU A 65 12.54 4.91 -4.55
N GLU A 66 13.57 4.79 -5.39
CA GLU A 66 14.06 3.51 -5.90
C GLU A 66 14.41 2.56 -4.74
N GLY A 67 13.88 1.34 -4.78
CA GLY A 67 14.09 0.31 -3.76
C GLY A 67 13.21 0.45 -2.51
N TYR A 68 12.42 1.53 -2.38
CA TYR A 68 11.47 1.67 -1.27
C TYR A 68 10.19 0.87 -1.50
N VAL A 69 9.49 0.54 -0.43
CA VAL A 69 8.19 -0.13 -0.45
C VAL A 69 7.11 0.87 -0.03
N LEU A 70 6.08 1.06 -0.86
CA LEU A 70 4.92 1.83 -0.43
C LEU A 70 4.00 0.92 0.41
N VAL A 71 3.76 1.31 1.66
CA VAL A 71 2.90 0.58 2.61
C VAL A 71 1.66 1.39 2.90
N VAL A 72 0.48 0.82 2.60
CA VAL A 72 -0.80 1.52 2.64
C VAL A 72 -1.72 0.91 3.70
N GLN A 73 -2.11 1.71 4.68
CA GLN A 73 -3.20 1.39 5.60
C GLN A 73 -4.54 1.79 4.98
N ALA A 74 -5.43 0.82 4.75
CA ALA A 74 -6.83 1.05 4.38
C ALA A 74 -7.78 0.21 5.26
N ASP A 75 -7.33 -0.18 6.45
CA ASP A 75 -8.07 -0.87 7.52
C ASP A 75 -8.83 -2.12 7.04
N GLY A 76 -8.25 -2.86 6.10
CA GLY A 76 -8.87 -4.07 5.53
C GLY A 76 -10.05 -3.77 4.59
N ASN A 77 -10.22 -2.54 4.14
CA ASN A 77 -11.29 -2.19 3.20
C ASN A 77 -11.09 -2.92 1.86
N THR A 78 -12.09 -3.72 1.49
CA THR A 78 -12.11 -4.47 0.23
C THR A 78 -13.14 -3.93 -0.78
N ARG A 79 -13.82 -2.82 -0.45
CA ARG A 79 -14.84 -2.21 -1.30
C ARG A 79 -14.26 -1.18 -2.26
N SER A 80 -13.18 -0.52 -1.86
CA SER A 80 -12.60 0.60 -2.60
C SER A 80 -11.12 0.41 -2.84
N GLY A 81 -10.69 0.44 -4.09
CA GLY A 81 -9.28 0.30 -4.48
C GLY A 81 -8.49 1.57 -4.18
N VAL A 82 -7.41 1.44 -3.42
CA VAL A 82 -6.58 2.59 -3.00
C VAL A 82 -5.73 3.18 -4.13
N LEU A 83 -5.23 2.32 -5.03
CA LEU A 83 -4.41 2.69 -6.19
C LEU A 83 -4.88 1.91 -7.41
N GLY A 84 -4.82 2.55 -8.57
CA GLY A 84 -5.11 1.92 -9.86
C GLY A 84 -3.90 1.85 -10.77
N GLY A 85 -4.08 1.31 -11.98
CA GLY A 85 -3.02 0.98 -12.94
C GLY A 85 -2.02 2.09 -13.21
N ASN A 86 -2.47 3.32 -13.43
CA ASN A 86 -1.57 4.46 -13.66
C ASN A 86 -0.63 4.76 -12.47
N MET A 87 -1.11 4.55 -11.23
CA MET A 87 -0.31 4.77 -10.04
C MET A 87 0.69 3.63 -9.82
N LEU A 88 0.28 2.40 -10.13
CA LEU A 88 1.16 1.23 -10.11
C LEU A 88 2.27 1.37 -11.15
N LEU A 89 1.92 1.83 -12.35
CA LEU A 89 2.88 2.11 -13.41
C LEU A 89 3.90 3.19 -13.00
N ALA A 90 3.42 4.24 -12.32
CA ALA A 90 4.29 5.30 -11.81
C ALA A 90 5.25 4.77 -10.72
N LEU A 91 4.79 3.94 -9.79
CA LEU A 91 5.64 3.28 -8.79
C LEU A 91 6.71 2.42 -9.45
N GLN A 92 6.32 1.58 -10.42
CA GLN A 92 7.23 0.66 -11.09
C GLN A 92 8.23 1.38 -11.99
N GLN A 93 7.75 2.17 -12.95
CA GLN A 93 8.60 2.69 -14.04
C GLN A 93 9.28 4.00 -13.68
N ASN A 94 8.55 4.92 -13.04
CA ASN A 94 9.07 6.26 -12.77
C ASN A 94 9.84 6.31 -11.46
N ARG A 95 9.37 5.55 -10.46
CA ARG A 95 9.95 5.58 -9.12
C ARG A 95 10.85 4.38 -8.83
N LYS A 96 10.70 3.27 -9.58
CA LYS A 96 11.41 2.01 -9.40
C LYS A 96 11.31 1.48 -7.96
N ALA A 97 10.10 1.63 -7.39
CA ALA A 97 9.79 1.10 -6.07
C ALA A 97 10.00 -0.41 -6.04
N ALA A 98 10.42 -0.94 -4.91
CA ALA A 98 10.59 -2.39 -4.72
C ALA A 98 9.25 -3.13 -4.74
N GLY A 99 8.16 -2.49 -4.27
CA GLY A 99 6.85 -3.08 -4.29
C GLY A 99 5.80 -2.25 -3.55
N LEU A 100 4.61 -2.82 -3.44
CA LEU A 100 3.45 -2.23 -2.80
C LEU A 100 2.83 -3.21 -1.81
N VAL A 101 2.58 -2.77 -0.57
CA VAL A 101 1.85 -3.52 0.46
C VAL A 101 0.60 -2.74 0.84
N VAL A 102 -0.58 -3.35 0.73
CA VAL A 102 -1.87 -2.70 1.01
C VAL A 102 -2.68 -3.52 2.02
N HIS A 103 -2.97 -2.95 3.16
CA HIS A 103 -3.98 -3.48 4.08
C HIS A 103 -5.38 -3.05 3.60
N GLY A 104 -5.78 -3.61 2.51
CA GLY A 104 -6.95 -3.32 1.70
C GLY A 104 -6.79 -3.92 0.30
N VAL A 105 -7.35 -3.30 -0.72
CA VAL A 105 -7.30 -3.77 -2.11
C VAL A 105 -6.90 -2.66 -3.08
N ILE A 106 -6.42 -3.07 -4.25
CA ILE A 106 -6.19 -2.18 -5.40
C ILE A 106 -7.36 -2.26 -6.38
N ARG A 107 -7.34 -1.44 -7.43
CA ARG A 107 -8.21 -1.55 -8.62
C ARG A 107 -7.40 -1.80 -9.89
N ASP A 108 -8.10 -2.00 -11.01
CA ASP A 108 -7.51 -2.21 -12.34
C ASP A 108 -6.67 -3.49 -12.41
N TYR A 109 -7.23 -4.63 -11.93
CA TYR A 109 -6.53 -5.92 -11.81
C TYR A 109 -5.86 -6.37 -13.11
N ALA A 110 -6.59 -6.31 -14.24
CA ALA A 110 -6.08 -6.76 -15.52
C ALA A 110 -4.84 -5.97 -15.95
N GLU A 111 -4.84 -4.67 -15.71
CA GLU A 111 -3.70 -3.80 -15.99
C GLU A 111 -2.54 -4.09 -15.04
N ALA A 112 -2.80 -4.22 -13.73
CA ALA A 112 -1.80 -4.56 -12.73
C ALA A 112 -1.12 -5.91 -13.04
N ALA A 113 -1.87 -6.90 -13.53
CA ALA A 113 -1.36 -8.22 -13.88
C ALA A 113 -0.34 -8.19 -15.04
N THR A 114 -0.45 -7.20 -15.94
CA THR A 114 0.49 -7.04 -17.07
C THR A 114 1.78 -6.33 -16.68
N GLN A 115 1.78 -5.59 -15.58
CA GLN A 115 2.92 -4.76 -15.18
C GLN A 115 4.04 -5.53 -14.49
N ASP A 116 3.79 -6.76 -14.03
CA ASP A 116 4.75 -7.57 -13.27
C ASP A 116 5.37 -6.84 -12.07
N PHE A 117 4.57 -6.00 -11.40
CA PHE A 117 4.98 -5.23 -10.23
C PHE A 117 4.62 -6.01 -8.95
N PRO A 118 5.53 -6.12 -7.97
CA PRO A 118 5.28 -6.85 -6.72
C PRO A 118 4.22 -6.17 -5.86
N ILE A 119 3.09 -6.84 -5.60
CA ILE A 119 1.96 -6.30 -4.83
C ILE A 119 1.46 -7.33 -3.82
N TRP A 120 1.28 -6.91 -2.57
CA TRP A 120 0.60 -7.64 -1.50
C TRP A 120 -0.65 -6.90 -1.06
N THR A 121 -1.77 -7.61 -0.94
CA THR A 121 -3.07 -7.04 -0.56
C THR A 121 -3.72 -7.84 0.56
N GLN A 122 -4.75 -7.27 1.19
CA GLN A 122 -5.54 -7.91 2.25
C GLN A 122 -6.12 -9.24 1.79
N ASP A 123 -6.55 -9.33 0.54
CA ASP A 123 -7.01 -10.56 -0.09
C ASP A 123 -6.42 -10.63 -1.51
N SER A 124 -5.68 -11.69 -1.77
CA SER A 124 -5.05 -11.92 -3.08
C SER A 124 -6.04 -12.17 -4.23
N LYS A 125 -7.32 -12.26 -3.93
CA LYS A 125 -8.38 -12.51 -4.94
C LYS A 125 -9.30 -11.33 -5.14
N THR A 126 -9.22 -10.33 -4.26
CA THR A 126 -10.17 -9.21 -4.27
C THR A 126 -9.50 -7.97 -4.82
N THR A 127 -10.02 -7.51 -5.93
CA THR A 127 -9.81 -6.17 -6.46
C THR A 127 -11.18 -5.55 -6.71
N THR A 128 -11.24 -4.26 -6.88
CA THR A 128 -12.48 -3.57 -7.17
C THR A 128 -12.27 -2.55 -8.27
N ASP A 129 -13.28 -2.33 -9.08
CA ASP A 129 -13.30 -1.21 -10.04
C ASP A 129 -13.77 0.10 -9.39
N TYR A 130 -14.19 0.03 -8.12
CA TYR A 130 -14.69 1.18 -7.40
C TYR A 130 -13.58 2.11 -6.94
N ASP A 131 -13.71 3.39 -7.25
CA ASP A 131 -12.73 4.41 -6.86
C ASP A 131 -12.79 4.67 -5.35
N SER A 132 -11.61 4.76 -4.71
CA SER A 132 -11.47 5.06 -3.28
C SER A 132 -12.15 6.38 -2.87
N GLN A 133 -12.31 7.33 -3.79
CA GLN A 133 -12.83 8.67 -3.53
C GLN A 133 -14.23 8.71 -2.90
N HIS A 134 -14.99 7.63 -2.98
CA HIS A 134 -16.36 7.59 -2.47
C HIS A 134 -16.50 6.98 -1.08
N ASP A 135 -15.59 6.08 -0.68
CA ASP A 135 -15.66 5.36 0.59
C ASP A 135 -14.55 5.73 1.56
N ILE A 136 -13.35 5.95 1.04
CA ILE A 136 -12.15 6.23 1.83
C ILE A 136 -11.36 7.37 1.20
N ALA A 137 -10.64 8.11 2.01
CA ALA A 137 -9.80 9.21 1.57
C ALA A 137 -8.36 9.04 2.03
N PRO A 138 -7.36 9.42 1.21
CA PRO A 138 -5.96 9.44 1.62
C PRO A 138 -5.72 10.58 2.62
N LEU A 139 -5.47 10.21 3.88
CA LEU A 139 -5.45 11.14 5.00
C LEU A 139 -4.05 11.70 5.30
N ALA A 140 -3.04 10.82 5.36
CA ALA A 140 -1.70 11.19 5.76
C ALA A 140 -0.62 10.41 4.99
N VAL A 141 0.51 11.07 4.77
CA VAL A 141 1.70 10.50 4.11
C VAL A 141 2.87 10.56 5.08
N ASN A 142 3.70 9.51 5.09
CA ASN A 142 4.88 9.41 5.94
C ASN A 142 4.60 9.63 7.43
N GLY A 143 3.43 9.19 7.88
CA GLY A 143 3.06 9.10 9.29
C GLY A 143 3.08 7.65 9.79
N ARG A 144 2.91 7.50 11.12
CA ARG A 144 2.68 6.18 11.72
C ARG A 144 1.38 5.59 11.20
N ILE A 145 1.43 4.34 10.76
CA ILE A 145 0.25 3.59 10.32
C ILE A 145 0.08 2.30 11.13
N SER A 146 -1.08 1.65 10.97
CA SER A 146 -1.36 0.33 11.54
C SER A 146 -1.72 -0.66 10.44
N ILE A 147 -1.01 -1.78 10.38
CA ILE A 147 -1.27 -2.88 9.45
C ILE A 147 -1.58 -4.13 10.26
N ALA A 148 -2.81 -4.65 10.15
CA ALA A 148 -3.24 -5.86 10.84
C ALA A 148 -2.88 -5.86 12.35
N GLY A 149 -3.07 -4.71 13.03
CA GLY A 149 -2.77 -4.53 14.45
C GLY A 149 -1.31 -4.24 14.79
N ASN A 150 -0.42 -4.18 13.80
CA ASN A 150 0.99 -3.84 14.00
C ASN A 150 1.25 -2.37 13.64
N THR A 151 2.07 -1.68 14.43
CA THR A 151 2.52 -0.32 14.12
C THR A 151 3.67 -0.37 13.12
N VAL A 152 3.56 0.41 12.05
CA VAL A 152 4.62 0.61 11.05
C VAL A 152 4.98 2.08 10.99
N MET A 153 6.26 2.37 11.02
CA MET A 153 6.81 3.72 10.90
C MET A 153 7.44 3.92 9.51
N PRO A 154 7.48 5.14 8.98
CA PRO A 154 8.29 5.45 7.82
C PRO A 154 9.75 5.03 8.06
N GLY A 155 10.34 4.33 7.08
CA GLY A 155 11.71 3.83 7.17
C GLY A 155 11.87 2.43 7.78
N ASP A 156 10.83 1.85 8.39
CA ASP A 156 10.87 0.44 8.77
C ASP A 156 11.16 -0.44 7.54
N TRP A 157 11.97 -1.46 7.71
CA TRP A 157 12.28 -2.38 6.64
C TRP A 157 11.15 -3.38 6.44
N ILE A 158 10.69 -3.47 5.21
CA ILE A 158 9.64 -4.40 4.78
C ILE A 158 10.28 -5.52 3.99
N ARG A 159 10.02 -6.76 4.41
CA ARG A 159 10.35 -7.98 3.68
C ARG A 159 9.06 -8.67 3.27
N ALA A 160 8.91 -8.98 1.99
CA ALA A 160 7.74 -9.71 1.50
C ALA A 160 8.11 -10.72 0.42
N ASP A 161 7.42 -11.86 0.43
CA ASP A 161 7.58 -12.97 -0.48
C ASP A 161 6.24 -13.74 -0.64
N ASP A 162 6.27 -14.96 -1.21
CA ASP A 162 5.06 -15.79 -1.40
C ASP A 162 4.41 -16.24 -0.08
N ASP A 163 5.13 -16.25 1.03
CA ASP A 163 4.62 -16.63 2.36
C ASP A 163 3.91 -15.47 3.06
N GLY A 164 4.22 -14.22 2.70
CA GLY A 164 3.60 -13.02 3.26
C GLY A 164 4.53 -11.85 3.44
N VAL A 165 4.19 -10.98 4.42
CA VAL A 165 4.90 -9.72 4.66
C VAL A 165 5.31 -9.63 6.12
N CYS A 166 6.55 -9.26 6.37
CA CYS A 166 7.04 -8.89 7.69
C CYS A 166 7.78 -7.54 7.66
N PHE A 167 7.99 -6.97 8.86
CA PHE A 167 8.72 -5.70 9.03
C PHE A 167 9.66 -5.75 10.24
N PHE A 168 10.64 -4.86 10.29
CA PHE A 168 11.58 -4.72 11.41
C PHE A 168 12.31 -3.37 11.37
#